data_4da5df7176d976edda23ff4ed4120db5
#
_entry.id   4da5df7176d976edda23ff4ed4120db5
#
_cell.length_a   1.000
_cell.length_b   1.000
_cell.length_c   1.000
_cell.angle_alpha   90.00
_cell.angle_beta   90.00
_cell.angle_gamma   90.00
#
_symmetry.space_group_name_H-M   'P 1'
#
loop_
_entity.id
_entity.type
_entity.pdbx_description
1 polymer ?
#
loop_
_entity_poly.entity_id
_entity_poly.type
_entity_poly.pdbx_seq_one_letter_code
_entity_poly.pdbx_strand_id
1 'polypeptide(L)'
;MSVLVTVLLPILLISAGVAVDGAERSRAVRVAHTVAAEAARAGCEEGSAAQLVGQDGSSAARMAAEASGRRATAGGRRQLVIDVNGDAVSVATEITRPTRLLALIGLTEVHGRASEMCTLLAR
;
A
#
# COMPACT_ATOMS: atom_id res chain seq x y z
N MET A 1 14.45 45.21 5.95
CA MET A 1 14.21 44.32 4.79
C MET A 1 14.99 43.01 4.87
N SER A 2 16.29 43.06 5.13
CA SER A 2 17.17 41.89 5.16
C SER A 2 16.80 40.87 6.23
N VAL A 3 16.45 41.30 7.44
CA VAL A 3 16.08 40.41 8.56
C VAL A 3 14.78 39.63 8.25
N LEU A 4 13.82 40.28 7.61
CA LEU A 4 12.54 39.67 7.26
C LEU A 4 12.72 38.56 6.22
N VAL A 5 13.56 38.78 5.22
CA VAL A 5 13.91 37.77 4.21
C VAL A 5 14.66 36.59 4.84
N THR A 6 15.59 36.85 5.74
CA THR A 6 16.39 35.82 6.42
C THR A 6 15.55 34.88 7.27
N VAL A 7 14.45 35.37 7.84
CA VAL A 7 13.52 34.56 8.64
C VAL A 7 12.47 33.88 7.76
N LEU A 8 11.96 34.56 6.75
CA LEU A 8 10.88 34.05 5.91
C LEU A 8 11.34 32.93 4.96
N LEU A 9 12.55 33.05 4.44
CA LEU A 9 13.10 32.09 3.47
C LEU A 9 13.21 30.65 4.03
N PRO A 10 13.79 30.42 5.22
CA PRO A 10 13.83 29.07 5.78
C PRO A 10 12.44 28.50 6.12
N ILE A 11 11.49 29.34 6.55
CA ILE A 11 10.11 28.90 6.81
C ILE A 11 9.45 28.42 5.52
N LEU A 12 9.62 29.14 4.41
CA LEU A 12 9.10 28.74 3.11
C LEU A 12 9.75 27.45 2.61
N LEU A 13 11.05 27.27 2.79
CA LEU A 13 11.75 26.05 2.41
C LEU A 13 11.26 24.82 3.20
N ILE A 14 11.07 24.98 4.51
CA ILE A 14 10.53 23.90 5.36
C ILE A 14 9.09 23.56 4.93
N SER A 15 8.26 24.57 4.70
CA SER A 15 6.88 24.38 4.26
C SER A 15 6.80 23.65 2.92
N ALA A 16 7.64 24.02 1.97
CA ALA A 16 7.74 23.34 0.68
C ALA A 16 8.22 21.90 0.82
N GLY A 17 9.18 21.65 1.72
CA GLY A 17 9.68 20.31 2.04
C GLY A 17 8.59 19.39 2.56
N VAL A 18 7.83 19.86 3.53
CA VAL A 18 6.70 19.11 4.10
C VAL A 18 5.62 18.80 3.05
N ALA A 19 5.34 19.75 2.15
CA ALA A 19 4.36 19.55 1.09
C ALA A 19 4.80 18.48 0.08
N VAL A 20 6.06 18.48 -0.34
CA VAL A 20 6.61 17.48 -1.28
C VAL A 20 6.63 16.08 -0.68
N ASP A 21 7.13 15.93 0.52
CA ASP A 21 7.22 14.62 1.18
C ASP A 21 5.85 14.13 1.67
N GLY A 22 4.94 15.03 2.01
CA GLY A 22 3.53 14.71 2.26
C GLY A 22 2.82 14.15 1.03
N ALA A 23 3.13 14.67 -0.16
CA ALA A 23 2.63 14.13 -1.42
C ALA A 23 3.15 12.71 -1.68
N GLU A 24 4.41 12.41 -1.37
CA GLU A 24 4.97 11.05 -1.48
C GLU A 24 4.30 10.07 -0.53
N ARG A 25 4.00 10.49 0.70
CA ARG A 25 3.22 9.67 1.64
C ARG A 25 1.82 9.38 1.11
N SER A 26 1.14 10.39 0.59
CA SER A 26 -0.20 10.24 0.00
C SER A 26 -0.19 9.28 -1.20
N ARG A 27 0.85 9.33 -2.02
CA ARG A 27 1.05 8.37 -3.12
C ARG A 27 1.29 6.96 -2.60
N ALA A 28 2.12 6.79 -1.57
CA ALA A 28 2.39 5.50 -0.95
C ALA A 28 1.09 4.86 -0.40
N VAL A 29 0.24 5.63 0.26
CA VAL A 29 -1.08 5.16 0.75
C VAL A 29 -1.98 4.74 -0.39
N ARG A 30 -2.08 5.54 -1.45
CA ARG A 30 -2.91 5.19 -2.62
C ARG A 30 -2.43 3.93 -3.34
N VAL A 31 -1.12 3.79 -3.52
CA VAL A 31 -0.54 2.58 -4.13
C VAL A 31 -0.77 1.37 -3.23
N ALA A 32 -0.58 1.51 -1.91
CA ALA A 32 -0.86 0.44 -0.96
C ALA A 32 -2.33 -0.01 -1.03
N HIS A 33 -3.26 0.94 -1.11
CA HIS A 33 -4.70 0.66 -1.23
C HIS A 33 -5.01 -0.08 -2.53
N THR A 34 -4.50 0.39 -3.67
CA THR A 34 -4.70 -0.26 -4.98
C THR A 34 -4.15 -1.68 -4.98
N VAL A 35 -2.93 -1.89 -4.48
CA VAL A 35 -2.30 -3.23 -4.42
C VAL A 35 -3.10 -4.16 -3.52
N ALA A 36 -3.53 -3.69 -2.34
CA ALA A 36 -4.34 -4.49 -1.42
C ALA A 36 -5.70 -4.86 -2.02
N ALA A 37 -6.38 -3.91 -2.67
CA ALA A 37 -7.67 -4.13 -3.30
C ALA A 37 -7.59 -5.12 -4.47
N GLU A 38 -6.60 -4.97 -5.35
CA GLU A 38 -6.39 -5.88 -6.48
C GLU A 38 -6.02 -7.30 -6.02
N ALA A 39 -5.16 -7.40 -5.01
CA ALA A 39 -4.78 -8.71 -4.46
C ALA A 39 -5.95 -9.40 -3.75
N ALA A 40 -6.73 -8.67 -2.95
CA ALA A 40 -7.92 -9.21 -2.30
C ALA A 40 -8.95 -9.68 -3.33
N ARG A 41 -9.21 -8.87 -4.34
CA ARG A 41 -10.14 -9.21 -5.42
C ARG A 41 -9.70 -10.45 -6.18
N ALA A 42 -8.44 -10.53 -6.61
CA ALA A 42 -7.90 -11.70 -7.29
C ALA A 42 -8.02 -12.96 -6.42
N GLY A 43 -7.73 -12.85 -5.13
CA GLY A 43 -7.90 -13.94 -4.17
C GLY A 43 -9.34 -14.44 -4.09
N CYS A 44 -10.31 -13.52 -3.99
CA CYS A 44 -11.72 -13.90 -3.93
C CYS A 44 -12.24 -14.50 -5.24
N GLU A 45 -11.84 -13.97 -6.38
CA GLU A 45 -12.27 -14.50 -7.69
C GLU A 45 -11.79 -15.95 -7.87
N GLU A 46 -10.51 -16.20 -7.66
CA GLU A 46 -9.92 -17.54 -7.81
C GLU A 46 -10.38 -18.52 -6.71
N GLY A 47 -10.47 -18.03 -5.47
CA GLY A 47 -10.97 -18.86 -4.37
C GLY A 47 -12.42 -19.30 -4.57
N SER A 48 -13.29 -18.39 -5.02
CA SER A 48 -14.69 -18.70 -5.33
C SER A 48 -14.80 -19.67 -6.51
N ALA A 49 -14.00 -19.45 -7.56
CA ALA A 49 -13.95 -20.36 -8.71
C ALA A 49 -13.50 -21.78 -8.31
N ALA A 50 -12.48 -21.89 -7.46
CA ALA A 50 -12.01 -23.17 -6.95
C ALA A 50 -13.09 -23.90 -6.14
N GLN A 51 -13.82 -23.19 -5.29
CA GLN A 51 -14.93 -23.78 -4.52
C GLN A 51 -16.04 -24.33 -5.43
N LEU A 52 -16.37 -23.64 -6.53
CA LEU A 52 -17.39 -24.09 -7.47
C LEU A 52 -17.05 -25.42 -8.14
N VAL A 53 -15.78 -25.74 -8.28
CA VAL A 53 -15.31 -27.02 -8.85
C VAL A 53 -14.90 -28.05 -7.77
N GLY A 54 -15.23 -27.77 -6.51
CA GLY A 54 -14.97 -28.68 -5.38
C GLY A 54 -13.53 -28.73 -4.90
N GLN A 55 -12.73 -27.68 -5.22
CA GLN A 55 -11.36 -27.55 -4.76
C GLN A 55 -11.27 -26.64 -3.52
N ASP A 56 -10.11 -26.66 -2.85
CA ASP A 56 -9.86 -25.78 -1.70
C ASP A 56 -9.74 -24.32 -2.13
N GLY A 57 -10.80 -23.55 -1.88
CA GLY A 57 -10.87 -22.14 -2.19
C GLY A 57 -9.88 -21.28 -1.40
N SER A 58 -9.51 -21.68 -0.17
CA SER A 58 -8.61 -20.91 0.66
C SER A 58 -7.16 -20.92 0.14
N SER A 59 -6.69 -22.07 -0.31
CA SER A 59 -5.35 -22.17 -0.93
C SER A 59 -5.28 -21.46 -2.27
N ALA A 60 -6.31 -21.60 -3.12
CA ALA A 60 -6.40 -20.90 -4.39
C ALA A 60 -6.44 -19.37 -4.20
N ALA A 61 -7.25 -18.90 -3.24
CA ALA A 61 -7.33 -17.48 -2.90
C ALA A 61 -5.98 -16.92 -2.45
N ARG A 62 -5.26 -17.61 -1.58
CA ARG A 62 -3.94 -17.19 -1.10
C ARG A 62 -2.94 -17.09 -2.24
N MET A 63 -2.84 -18.10 -3.08
CA MET A 63 -1.91 -18.11 -4.22
C MET A 63 -2.21 -17.00 -5.22
N ALA A 64 -3.48 -16.76 -5.53
CA ALA A 64 -3.90 -15.70 -6.45
C ALA A 64 -3.62 -14.30 -5.88
N ALA A 65 -3.92 -14.08 -4.60
CA ALA A 65 -3.63 -12.81 -3.93
C ALA A 65 -2.12 -12.52 -3.88
N GLU A 66 -1.29 -13.52 -3.58
CA GLU A 66 0.17 -13.38 -3.59
C GLU A 66 0.70 -13.08 -4.99
N ALA A 67 0.21 -13.78 -6.01
CA ALA A 67 0.62 -13.57 -7.40
C ALA A 67 0.24 -12.17 -7.89
N SER A 68 -0.97 -11.70 -7.58
CA SER A 68 -1.42 -10.35 -7.89
C SER A 68 -0.58 -9.30 -7.17
N GLY A 69 -0.37 -9.46 -5.88
CA GLY A 69 0.46 -8.56 -5.10
C GLY A 69 1.91 -8.46 -5.58
N ARG A 70 2.48 -9.56 -6.07
CA ARG A 70 3.84 -9.56 -6.64
C ARG A 70 3.94 -8.85 -7.98
N ARG A 71 2.90 -8.93 -8.81
CA ARG A 71 2.87 -8.27 -10.14
C ARG A 71 2.69 -6.76 -10.03
N ALA A 72 2.08 -6.28 -8.96
CA ALA A 72 1.83 -4.86 -8.80
C ALA A 72 3.16 -4.08 -8.74
N THR A 73 3.32 -3.13 -9.65
CA THR A 73 4.49 -2.26 -9.69
C THR A 73 4.32 -1.14 -8.68
N ALA A 74 5.04 -1.23 -7.58
CA ALA A 74 5.09 -0.18 -6.57
C ALA A 74 6.48 0.45 -6.56
N GLY A 75 6.55 1.74 -6.78
CA GLY A 75 7.81 2.47 -6.64
C GLY A 75 8.20 2.58 -5.16
N GLY A 76 8.99 1.62 -4.68
CA GLY A 76 9.42 1.57 -3.29
C GLY A 76 9.49 0.13 -2.75
N ARG A 77 9.89 0.00 -1.49
CA ARG A 77 9.87 -1.27 -0.77
C ARG A 77 8.43 -1.62 -0.41
N ARG A 78 8.05 -2.86 -0.66
CA ARG A 78 6.69 -3.34 -0.41
C ARG A 78 6.71 -4.53 0.54
N GLN A 79 5.79 -4.52 1.47
CA GLN A 79 5.49 -5.64 2.34
C GLN A 79 4.02 -6.02 2.16
N LEU A 80 3.75 -7.30 1.99
CA LEU A 80 2.41 -7.83 1.75
C LEU A 80 2.14 -8.91 2.78
N VAL A 81 1.02 -8.81 3.47
CA VAL A 81 0.52 -9.81 4.41
C VAL A 81 -0.86 -10.24 3.94
N ILE A 82 -1.01 -11.53 3.68
CA ILE A 82 -2.27 -12.14 3.25
C ILE A 82 -2.72 -13.10 4.30
N ASP A 83 -3.92 -12.90 4.79
CA ASP A 83 -4.60 -13.80 5.73
C ASP A 83 -5.90 -14.31 5.11
N VAL A 84 -6.07 -15.63 5.14
CA VAL A 84 -7.29 -16.28 4.67
C VAL A 84 -7.87 -17.03 5.86
N ASN A 85 -9.04 -16.59 6.30
CA ASN A 85 -9.72 -17.14 7.47
C ASN A 85 -11.15 -17.52 7.09
N GLY A 86 -11.40 -18.82 6.91
CA GLY A 86 -12.66 -19.31 6.39
C GLY A 86 -12.93 -18.77 4.98
N ASP A 87 -14.02 -18.03 4.84
CA ASP A 87 -14.42 -17.40 3.57
C ASP A 87 -13.89 -15.98 3.37
N ALA A 88 -13.18 -15.43 4.35
CA ALA A 88 -12.64 -14.08 4.28
C ALA A 88 -11.18 -14.06 3.84
N VAL A 89 -10.88 -13.26 2.83
CA VAL A 89 -9.52 -12.96 2.38
C VAL A 89 -9.20 -11.53 2.77
N SER A 90 -8.20 -11.37 3.62
CA SER A 90 -7.70 -10.07 4.08
C SER A 90 -6.29 -9.85 3.53
N VAL A 91 -6.07 -8.71 2.93
CA VAL A 91 -4.77 -8.32 2.39
C VAL A 91 -4.35 -6.99 3.00
N ALA A 92 -3.23 -6.99 3.70
CA ALA A 92 -2.60 -5.79 4.20
C ALA A 92 -1.32 -5.50 3.42
N THR A 93 -1.16 -4.27 2.99
CA THR A 93 0.00 -3.83 2.21
C THR A 93 0.63 -2.61 2.86
N GLU A 94 1.95 -2.64 2.97
CA GLU A 94 2.76 -1.50 3.37
C GLU A 94 3.73 -1.14 2.25
N ILE A 95 3.72 0.12 1.85
CA ILE A 95 4.65 0.68 0.85
C ILE A 95 5.56 1.67 1.56
N THR A 96 6.86 1.47 1.44
CA THR A 96 7.88 2.37 1.99
C THR A 96 8.56 3.12 0.84
N ARG A 97 8.57 4.44 0.91
CA ARG A 97 9.21 5.31 -0.09
C ARG A 97 10.22 6.22 0.59
N PRO A 98 11.34 6.53 -0.09
CA PRO A 98 12.32 7.47 0.44
C PRO A 98 11.75 8.90 0.42
N THR A 99 12.08 9.68 1.44
CA THR A 99 11.84 11.11 1.47
C THR A 99 12.89 11.85 0.66
N ARG A 100 12.56 13.05 0.20
CA ARG A 100 13.48 13.89 -0.56
C ARG A 100 14.04 15.02 0.28
N LEU A 101 13.19 15.74 0.98
CA LEU A 101 13.56 16.94 1.75
C LEU A 101 13.58 16.67 3.25
N LEU A 102 12.70 15.84 3.78
CA LEU A 102 12.71 15.46 5.20
C LEU A 102 13.91 14.59 5.57
N ALA A 103 14.60 14.01 4.60
CA ALA A 103 15.86 13.31 4.83
C ALA A 103 16.93 14.21 5.45
N LEU A 104 16.89 15.52 5.17
CA LEU A 104 17.81 16.51 5.73
C LEU A 104 17.66 16.68 7.25
N ILE A 105 16.50 16.37 7.80
CA ILE A 105 16.20 16.42 9.24
C ILE A 105 16.12 15.04 9.91
N GLY A 106 16.59 13.98 9.21
CA GLY A 106 16.66 12.62 9.73
C GLY A 106 15.46 11.72 9.44
N LEU A 107 14.42 12.22 8.79
CA LEU A 107 13.27 11.41 8.35
C LEU A 107 13.53 10.91 6.92
N THR A 108 14.06 9.69 6.80
CA THR A 108 14.54 9.13 5.52
C THR A 108 13.49 8.39 4.72
N GLU A 109 12.42 7.94 5.36
CA GLU A 109 11.38 7.11 4.72
C GLU A 109 9.98 7.53 5.15
N VAL A 110 9.01 7.38 4.25
CA VAL A 110 7.57 7.49 4.52
C VAL A 110 6.89 6.17 4.22
N HIS A 111 5.89 5.85 5.02
CA HIS A 111 5.13 4.60 4.91
C HIS A 111 3.69 4.88 4.55
N GLY A 112 3.17 4.14 3.58
CA GLY A 112 1.76 4.06 3.26
C GLY A 112 1.24 2.67 3.56
N ARG A 113 0.17 2.56 4.35
CA ARG A 113 -0.47 1.30 4.71
C ARG A 113 -1.90 1.29 4.24
N ALA A 114 -2.35 0.13 3.78
CA ALA A 114 -3.74 -0.13 3.47
C ALA A 114 -4.06 -1.60 3.71
N SER A 115 -5.31 -1.88 4.05
CA SER A 115 -5.82 -3.25 4.15
C SER A 115 -7.18 -3.31 3.48
N GLU A 116 -7.39 -4.39 2.75
CA GLU A 116 -8.65 -4.68 2.09
C GLU A 116 -9.10 -6.10 2.42
N MET A 117 -10.40 -6.28 2.46
CA MET A 117 -11.01 -7.57 2.75
C MET A 117 -12.07 -7.88 1.72
N CYS A 118 -12.14 -9.12 1.32
CA CYS A 118 -13.28 -9.64 0.55
C CYS A 118 -13.73 -10.98 1.10
N THR A 119 -14.95 -11.38 0.73
CA THR A 119 -15.53 -12.66 1.15
C THR A 119 -15.69 -13.54 -0.06
N LEU A 120 -15.29 -14.81 0.07
CA LEU A 120 -15.53 -15.83 -0.94
C LEU A 120 -17.04 -16.06 -1.05
N LEU A 121 -17.54 -15.99 -2.25
CA LEU A 121 -18.95 -16.33 -2.53
C LEU A 121 -19.07 -17.84 -2.70
N ALA A 122 -19.08 -18.54 -1.59
CA ALA A 122 -19.40 -19.96 -1.58
C ALA A 122 -20.91 -20.15 -1.67
N ARG A 123 -21.33 -20.77 -2.72
CA ARG A 123 -22.68 -21.35 -2.81
C ARG A 123 -22.64 -22.70 -3.45
#